data_fe80b7ecd7824bab68869c44d4234786
#
_entry.id   fe80b7ecd7824bab68869c44d4234786
#
_cell.length_a   1.000
_cell.length_b   1.000
_cell.length_c   1.000
_cell.angle_alpha   90.00
_cell.angle_beta   90.00
_cell.angle_gamma   90.00
#
_symmetry.space_group_name_H-M   'P 1'
#
loop_
_entity.id
_entity.type
_entity.pdbx_description
1 polymer ?
#
loop_
_entity_poly.entity_id
_entity_poly.type
_entity_poly.pdbx_seq_one_letter_code
_entity_poly.pdbx_strand_id
1 'polypeptide(L)'
;MCVVCGCDSPGDRQNAAQGHEGAQAHGHSGSHSHAHPGASGQDLDYGLGPAGVTVPGLDQGRTIKLEQDVLGENNRHAAANRRQFAAHDVRALNLVSSPGSGKTTLLCASIAALRERMPGLPVGVIEGDQQTANDAERIRAAGAPAIQVNTGKGCHLDAAMVTAAFGRLSLHDHAHEHASLASNAPRSVLFIENVGNLVCPAVWDLGEEAKVAILSVTEGEDKPLKYPDMFAAARLMIVNKIDLLPYVQFDVEQCIAYARRVNPSIEVIRLSATTGEGLDAWLDWIARARDPIVERIGVLESELAALRAEQRRAGDAV
;
A
#
# COMPACT_ATOMS: atom_id res chain seq x y z
N MET A 1 -7.81 -9.91 14.56
CA MET A 1 -8.58 -10.35 13.38
C MET A 1 -8.58 -9.21 12.37
N CYS A 2 -8.02 -9.41 11.21
CA CYS A 2 -8.18 -8.45 10.12
C CYS A 2 -9.46 -8.82 9.38
N VAL A 3 -10.51 -8.02 9.55
CA VAL A 3 -11.83 -8.28 8.94
C VAL A 3 -11.79 -8.07 7.42
N VAL A 4 -10.83 -7.27 6.93
CA VAL A 4 -10.71 -6.89 5.52
C VAL A 4 -10.02 -7.95 4.65
N CYS A 5 -9.10 -8.75 5.20
CA CYS A 5 -8.33 -9.72 4.40
C CYS A 5 -8.49 -11.19 4.81
N GLY A 6 -9.28 -11.50 5.85
CA GLY A 6 -9.54 -12.89 6.27
C GLY A 6 -8.28 -13.68 6.70
N CYS A 7 -7.21 -13.00 7.13
CA CYS A 7 -5.97 -13.64 7.55
C CYS A 7 -6.16 -14.31 8.93
N ASP A 8 -6.75 -15.48 8.96
CA ASP A 8 -6.83 -16.32 10.15
C ASP A 8 -5.84 -17.48 10.03
N SER A 9 -4.97 -17.63 11.02
CA SER A 9 -4.01 -18.76 11.04
C SER A 9 -4.74 -20.07 11.34
N PRO A 10 -4.45 -21.17 10.64
CA PRO A 10 -5.00 -22.49 10.95
C PRO A 10 -4.25 -23.10 12.14
N GLY A 11 -4.72 -22.81 13.33
CA GLY A 11 -4.18 -23.40 14.56
C GLY A 11 -5.18 -23.27 15.70
N ASP A 12 -6.17 -24.11 15.72
CA ASP A 12 -6.89 -24.69 16.86
C ASP A 12 -8.23 -25.30 16.41
N ARG A 13 -8.14 -26.43 15.74
CA ARG A 13 -9.30 -27.34 15.58
C ARG A 13 -8.89 -28.76 15.89
N GLN A 14 -8.86 -29.06 17.16
CA GLN A 14 -9.09 -30.44 17.62
C GLN A 14 -10.25 -30.46 18.62
N ASN A 15 -11.18 -31.38 18.36
CA ASN A 15 -12.31 -31.79 19.18
C ASN A 15 -13.61 -30.96 19.10
N ALA A 16 -14.51 -31.45 18.23
CA ALA A 16 -15.86 -31.88 18.66
C ALA A 16 -16.59 -32.53 17.47
N ALA A 17 -16.44 -33.81 17.33
CA ALA A 17 -17.36 -34.66 16.57
C ALA A 17 -18.36 -35.24 17.55
N GLN A 18 -19.62 -34.81 17.50
CA GLN A 18 -20.78 -35.65 17.85
C GLN A 18 -22.01 -35.08 17.13
N GLY A 19 -22.70 -35.99 16.44
CA GLY A 19 -23.78 -35.74 15.51
C GLY A 19 -25.11 -35.36 16.17
N HIS A 20 -25.96 -34.78 15.36
CA HIS A 20 -27.41 -34.98 15.41
C HIS A 20 -27.98 -34.87 14.00
N GLU A 21 -28.76 -35.88 13.64
CA GLU A 21 -29.56 -36.01 12.41
C GLU A 21 -30.77 -35.07 12.43
N GLY A 22 -31.15 -34.62 11.24
CA GLY A 22 -32.55 -34.40 10.87
C GLY A 22 -33.07 -32.98 10.89
N ALA A 23 -33.23 -32.37 9.68
CA ALA A 23 -34.49 -31.73 9.26
C ALA A 23 -34.37 -31.14 7.84
N GLN A 24 -35.13 -31.72 6.98
CA GLN A 24 -35.91 -31.23 5.81
C GLN A 24 -35.47 -30.00 5.01
N ALA A 25 -35.27 -30.31 3.71
CA ALA A 25 -35.06 -29.37 2.61
C ALA A 25 -36.29 -28.49 2.33
N HIS A 26 -36.07 -27.20 2.19
CA HIS A 26 -36.90 -26.35 1.35
C HIS A 26 -36.02 -25.77 0.24
N GLY A 27 -36.30 -26.21 -0.98
CA GLY A 27 -35.63 -25.73 -2.19
C GLY A 27 -36.08 -24.33 -2.56
N HIS A 28 -35.12 -23.45 -2.83
CA HIS A 28 -35.30 -22.30 -3.70
C HIS A 28 -34.24 -22.39 -4.81
N SER A 29 -34.71 -22.78 -5.96
CA SER A 29 -34.00 -22.76 -7.25
C SER A 29 -33.87 -21.31 -7.74
N GLY A 30 -32.65 -20.93 -8.11
CA GLY A 30 -32.38 -19.64 -8.75
C GLY A 30 -30.90 -19.30 -8.77
N SER A 31 -30.02 -20.25 -9.14
CA SER A 31 -28.60 -19.95 -9.34
C SER A 31 -28.39 -19.68 -10.83
N HIS A 32 -28.24 -18.42 -11.22
CA HIS A 32 -27.68 -18.07 -12.52
C HIS A 32 -26.16 -18.15 -12.43
N SER A 33 -25.58 -19.27 -12.84
CA SER A 33 -24.14 -19.43 -12.98
C SER A 33 -23.69 -18.75 -14.27
N HIS A 34 -22.98 -17.63 -14.16
CA HIS A 34 -22.20 -17.08 -15.27
C HIS A 34 -20.85 -17.80 -15.30
N ALA A 35 -20.72 -18.80 -16.18
CA ALA A 35 -19.46 -19.48 -16.43
C ALA A 35 -18.50 -18.53 -17.17
N HIS A 36 -17.32 -18.26 -16.60
CA HIS A 36 -16.24 -17.62 -17.32
C HIS A 36 -15.67 -18.57 -18.37
N PRO A 37 -15.45 -18.10 -19.64
CA PRO A 37 -14.81 -18.94 -20.65
C PRO A 37 -13.35 -19.18 -20.26
N GLY A 38 -13.02 -20.41 -19.85
CA GLY A 38 -11.67 -20.84 -19.51
C GLY A 38 -11.51 -21.65 -18.23
N ALA A 39 -12.53 -21.72 -17.35
CA ALA A 39 -12.49 -22.61 -16.20
C ALA A 39 -12.79 -24.05 -16.63
N SER A 40 -11.89 -24.99 -16.32
CA SER A 40 -12.21 -26.42 -16.44
C SER A 40 -13.34 -26.73 -15.44
N GLY A 41 -14.28 -27.63 -15.78
CA GLY A 41 -15.42 -27.95 -14.91
C GLY A 41 -15.06 -28.58 -13.55
N GLN A 42 -13.77 -28.56 -13.18
CA GLN A 42 -13.20 -29.00 -11.89
C GLN A 42 -12.76 -27.84 -11.00
N ASP A 43 -12.69 -26.62 -11.54
CA ASP A 43 -12.24 -25.46 -10.78
C ASP A 43 -13.40 -24.86 -9.97
N LEU A 44 -13.12 -24.55 -8.68
CA LEU A 44 -14.06 -23.89 -7.78
C LEU A 44 -13.71 -22.42 -7.70
N ASP A 45 -14.66 -21.56 -8.05
CA ASP A 45 -14.51 -20.11 -7.97
C ASP A 45 -15.43 -19.55 -6.87
N TYR A 46 -14.83 -19.10 -5.78
CA TYR A 46 -15.52 -18.45 -4.67
C TYR A 46 -15.42 -16.91 -4.74
N GLY A 47 -14.82 -16.37 -5.81
CA GLY A 47 -14.58 -14.91 -5.99
C GLY A 47 -15.77 -14.11 -6.50
N LEU A 48 -16.88 -14.75 -6.84
CA LEU A 48 -18.08 -14.10 -7.41
C LEU A 48 -19.09 -13.57 -6.38
N GLY A 49 -18.73 -13.57 -5.09
CA GLY A 49 -19.57 -13.00 -4.04
C GLY A 49 -19.43 -11.47 -3.92
N PRO A 50 -20.49 -10.74 -3.49
CA PRO A 50 -20.47 -9.27 -3.40
C PRO A 50 -19.41 -8.70 -2.44
N ALA A 51 -18.83 -9.47 -1.53
CA ALA A 51 -17.84 -8.98 -0.56
C ALA A 51 -16.58 -9.85 -0.41
N GLY A 52 -16.43 -11.01 -1.05
CA GLY A 52 -15.21 -11.86 -0.98
C GLY A 52 -14.74 -12.30 0.42
N VAL A 53 -15.36 -11.81 1.50
CA VAL A 53 -15.01 -12.11 2.89
C VAL A 53 -16.21 -12.73 3.60
N THR A 54 -16.01 -13.92 4.13
CA THR A 54 -17.03 -14.60 4.96
C THR A 54 -16.52 -14.66 6.40
N VAL A 55 -17.18 -13.93 7.30
CA VAL A 55 -16.90 -13.97 8.74
C VAL A 55 -17.95 -14.87 9.39
N PRO A 56 -17.57 -15.99 10.03
CA PRO A 56 -18.54 -16.85 10.72
C PRO A 56 -19.34 -16.07 11.76
N GLY A 57 -20.68 -16.14 11.65
CA GLY A 57 -21.60 -15.46 12.58
C GLY A 57 -21.96 -14.02 12.24
N LEU A 58 -21.41 -13.42 11.18
CA LEU A 58 -21.84 -12.14 10.63
C LEU A 58 -22.53 -12.34 9.29
N ASP A 59 -23.68 -11.66 9.11
CA ASP A 59 -24.25 -11.54 7.78
C ASP A 59 -23.44 -10.58 6.90
N GLN A 60 -23.57 -10.72 5.59
CA GLN A 60 -22.78 -9.99 4.62
C GLN A 60 -22.99 -8.45 4.71
N GLY A 61 -24.19 -7.99 5.00
CA GLY A 61 -24.48 -6.57 5.16
C GLY A 61 -23.72 -5.96 6.34
N ARG A 62 -23.64 -6.69 7.47
CA ARG A 62 -22.87 -6.25 8.65
C ARG A 62 -21.37 -6.25 8.38
N THR A 63 -20.86 -7.23 7.62
CA THR A 63 -19.45 -7.27 7.24
C THR A 63 -19.08 -6.07 6.38
N ILE A 64 -19.87 -5.77 5.35
CA ILE A 64 -19.66 -4.60 4.47
C ILE A 64 -19.73 -3.29 5.28
N LYS A 65 -20.71 -3.15 6.19
CA LYS A 65 -20.84 -1.96 7.03
C LYS A 65 -19.60 -1.79 7.93
N LEU A 66 -19.13 -2.85 8.56
CA LEU A 66 -17.93 -2.81 9.40
C LEU A 66 -16.69 -2.40 8.60
N GLU A 67 -16.51 -2.95 7.40
CA GLU A 67 -15.42 -2.56 6.50
C GLU A 67 -15.49 -1.08 6.13
N GLN A 68 -16.69 -0.57 5.78
CA GLN A 68 -16.90 0.84 5.47
C GLN A 68 -16.62 1.75 6.66
N ASP A 69 -17.00 1.35 7.88
CA ASP A 69 -16.76 2.13 9.09
C ASP A 69 -15.26 2.19 9.43
N VAL A 70 -14.55 1.07 9.31
CA VAL A 70 -13.11 0.99 9.57
C VAL A 70 -12.33 1.82 8.54
N LEU A 71 -12.62 1.67 7.25
CA LEU A 71 -11.98 2.47 6.20
C LEU A 71 -12.35 3.96 6.32
N GLY A 72 -13.59 4.27 6.71
CA GLY A 72 -14.03 5.65 6.96
C GLY A 72 -13.26 6.33 8.09
N GLU A 73 -12.95 5.60 9.17
CA GLU A 73 -12.10 6.09 10.26
C GLU A 73 -10.68 6.32 9.77
N ASN A 74 -10.08 5.34 9.08
CA ASN A 74 -8.76 5.47 8.50
C ASN A 74 -8.67 6.70 7.57
N ASN A 75 -9.66 6.91 6.71
CA ASN A 75 -9.65 8.02 5.74
C ASN A 75 -9.69 9.39 6.43
N ARG A 76 -10.27 9.50 7.62
CA ARG A 76 -10.20 10.74 8.43
C ARG A 76 -8.78 11.01 8.92
N HIS A 77 -8.08 10.00 9.40
CA HIS A 77 -6.68 10.11 9.79
C HIS A 77 -5.79 10.38 8.56
N ALA A 78 -6.03 9.72 7.44
CA ALA A 78 -5.31 9.95 6.19
C ALA A 78 -5.45 11.41 5.70
N ALA A 79 -6.67 11.96 5.76
CA ALA A 79 -6.90 13.37 5.44
C ALA A 79 -6.14 14.33 6.37
N ALA A 80 -6.05 14.01 7.67
CA ALA A 80 -5.26 14.79 8.62
C ALA A 80 -3.76 14.70 8.32
N ASN A 81 -3.24 13.49 8.03
CA ASN A 81 -1.85 13.28 7.62
C ASN A 81 -1.51 14.09 6.37
N ARG A 82 -2.37 14.05 5.34
CA ARG A 82 -2.15 14.78 4.08
C ARG A 82 -2.05 16.29 4.31
N ARG A 83 -2.93 16.85 5.17
CA ARG A 83 -2.83 18.26 5.54
C ARG A 83 -1.54 18.58 6.29
N GLN A 84 -1.12 17.69 7.21
CA GLN A 84 0.11 17.86 7.97
C GLN A 84 1.35 17.77 7.06
N PHE A 85 1.41 16.81 6.15
CA PHE A 85 2.48 16.67 5.18
C PHE A 85 2.57 17.90 4.26
N ALA A 86 1.42 18.38 3.77
CA ALA A 86 1.36 19.57 2.94
C ALA A 86 1.81 20.84 3.71
N ALA A 87 1.40 21.00 4.98
CA ALA A 87 1.78 22.16 5.81
C ALA A 87 3.31 22.23 6.07
N HIS A 88 3.99 21.08 6.09
CA HIS A 88 5.44 20.98 6.28
C HIS A 88 6.23 20.75 4.98
N ASP A 89 5.56 20.80 3.83
CA ASP A 89 6.14 20.52 2.51
C ASP A 89 6.89 19.17 2.44
N VAL A 90 6.30 18.15 3.08
CA VAL A 90 6.81 16.78 3.11
C VAL A 90 6.25 15.99 1.93
N ARG A 91 7.12 15.38 1.13
CA ARG A 91 6.73 14.40 0.12
C ARG A 91 6.64 13.02 0.78
N ALA A 92 5.44 12.54 1.06
CA ALA A 92 5.20 11.23 1.64
C ALA A 92 4.98 10.18 0.54
N LEU A 93 5.79 9.11 0.54
CA LEU A 93 5.76 8.03 -0.45
C LEU A 93 5.53 6.71 0.27
N ASN A 94 4.43 6.01 -0.07
CA ASN A 94 4.08 4.71 0.49
C ASN A 94 4.64 3.59 -0.40
N LEU A 95 5.66 2.89 0.08
CA LEU A 95 6.33 1.78 -0.63
C LEU A 95 5.62 0.48 -0.30
N VAL A 96 5.02 -0.14 -1.31
CA VAL A 96 4.25 -1.38 -1.19
C VAL A 96 4.80 -2.46 -2.13
N SER A 97 4.81 -3.71 -1.69
CA SER A 97 5.30 -4.83 -2.51
C SER A 97 4.93 -6.18 -1.93
N SER A 98 5.18 -7.25 -2.68
CA SER A 98 5.32 -8.60 -2.11
C SER A 98 6.52 -8.68 -1.16
N PRO A 99 6.55 -9.63 -0.21
CA PRO A 99 7.75 -9.95 0.54
C PRO A 99 8.92 -10.31 -0.40
N GLY A 100 10.12 -9.85 -0.05
CA GLY A 100 11.32 -10.17 -0.83
C GLY A 100 11.50 -9.40 -2.14
N SER A 101 10.65 -8.45 -2.52
CA SER A 101 10.81 -7.61 -3.72
C SER A 101 11.98 -6.62 -3.64
N GLY A 102 12.56 -6.43 -2.45
CA GLY A 102 13.71 -5.57 -2.21
C GLY A 102 13.38 -4.14 -1.80
N LYS A 103 12.20 -3.90 -1.15
CA LYS A 103 11.82 -2.57 -0.62
C LYS A 103 12.91 -1.94 0.22
N THR A 104 13.30 -2.59 1.31
CA THR A 104 14.31 -2.06 2.25
C THR A 104 15.66 -1.83 1.58
N THR A 105 16.06 -2.71 0.64
CA THR A 105 17.30 -2.53 -0.12
C THR A 105 17.23 -1.29 -1.01
N LEU A 106 16.12 -1.12 -1.74
CA LEU A 106 15.89 0.08 -2.55
C LEU A 106 15.84 1.34 -1.69
N LEU A 107 15.19 1.27 -0.53
CA LEU A 107 15.09 2.39 0.38
C LEU A 107 16.47 2.81 0.92
N CYS A 108 17.30 1.87 1.36
CA CYS A 108 18.68 2.16 1.78
C CYS A 108 19.53 2.76 0.65
N ALA A 109 19.45 2.21 -0.57
CA ALA A 109 20.13 2.75 -1.73
C ALA A 109 19.64 4.16 -2.08
N SER A 110 18.33 4.41 -1.99
CA SER A 110 17.72 5.73 -2.22
C SER A 110 18.20 6.77 -1.22
N ILE A 111 18.26 6.43 0.07
CA ILE A 111 18.73 7.32 1.13
C ILE A 111 20.19 7.71 0.88
N ALA A 112 21.07 6.73 0.62
CA ALA A 112 22.48 7.00 0.34
C ALA A 112 22.63 7.93 -0.87
N ALA A 113 21.94 7.64 -1.97
CA ALA A 113 22.04 8.42 -3.20
C ALA A 113 21.38 9.83 -3.06
N LEU A 114 20.27 9.97 -2.33
CA LEU A 114 19.68 11.29 -2.05
C LEU A 114 20.62 12.18 -1.24
N ARG A 115 21.33 11.62 -0.26
CA ARG A 115 22.31 12.38 0.54
C ARG A 115 23.47 12.89 -0.29
N GLU A 116 23.92 12.13 -1.29
CA GLU A 116 24.97 12.57 -2.22
C GLU A 116 24.47 13.62 -3.21
N ARG A 117 23.30 13.36 -3.81
CA ARG A 117 22.75 14.19 -4.89
C ARG A 117 22.08 15.47 -4.40
N MET A 118 21.44 15.41 -3.22
CA MET A 118 20.69 16.51 -2.62
C MET A 118 21.15 16.72 -1.16
N PRO A 119 22.38 17.20 -0.96
CA PRO A 119 22.91 17.43 0.38
C PRO A 119 22.00 18.37 1.18
N GLY A 120 21.60 17.96 2.37
CA GLY A 120 20.72 18.74 3.23
C GLY A 120 19.23 18.49 3.03
N LEU A 121 18.78 17.68 2.05
CA LEU A 121 17.37 17.25 1.98
C LEU A 121 17.05 16.35 3.16
N PRO A 122 16.13 16.74 4.07
CA PRO A 122 15.72 15.90 5.16
C PRO A 122 14.96 14.68 4.64
N VAL A 123 15.38 13.49 5.06
CA VAL A 123 14.73 12.23 4.74
C VAL A 123 14.37 11.53 6.05
N GLY A 124 13.13 11.11 6.20
CA GLY A 124 12.67 10.29 7.32
C GLY A 124 11.97 9.04 6.82
N VAL A 125 11.92 8.02 7.68
CA VAL A 125 11.30 6.74 7.33
C VAL A 125 10.36 6.29 8.44
N ILE A 126 9.18 5.82 8.05
CA ILE A 126 8.29 5.01 8.87
C ILE A 126 8.35 3.59 8.30
N GLU A 127 8.82 2.65 9.10
CA GLU A 127 8.97 1.26 8.71
C GLU A 127 7.91 0.40 9.44
N GLY A 128 7.06 -0.28 8.67
CA GLY A 128 6.04 -1.20 9.16
C GLY A 128 6.45 -2.64 9.01
N ASP A 129 6.69 -3.32 10.14
CA ASP A 129 6.95 -4.77 10.15
C ASP A 129 6.11 -5.46 11.24
N GLN A 130 5.97 -6.77 11.11
CA GLN A 130 5.19 -7.55 12.04
C GLN A 130 5.94 -7.88 13.34
N GLN A 131 7.26 -8.10 13.30
CA GLN A 131 8.00 -8.63 14.44
C GLN A 131 9.44 -8.16 14.62
N THR A 132 10.13 -7.66 13.58
CA THR A 132 11.58 -7.43 13.66
C THR A 132 11.96 -5.96 13.54
N ALA A 133 13.11 -5.58 14.15
CA ALA A 133 13.67 -4.23 14.06
C ALA A 133 14.80 -4.12 13.01
N ASN A 134 15.12 -5.22 12.31
CA ASN A 134 16.31 -5.32 11.48
C ASN A 134 16.29 -4.33 10.30
N ASP A 135 15.12 -4.13 9.69
CA ASP A 135 14.99 -3.21 8.55
C ASP A 135 15.10 -1.75 8.99
N ALA A 136 14.50 -1.38 10.13
CA ALA A 136 14.68 -0.04 10.70
C ALA A 136 16.16 0.25 11.07
N GLU A 137 16.90 -0.75 11.57
CA GLU A 137 18.34 -0.61 11.86
C GLU A 137 19.16 -0.43 10.58
N ARG A 138 18.87 -1.18 9.52
CA ARG A 138 19.51 -1.01 8.21
C ARG A 138 19.26 0.39 7.64
N ILE A 139 18.05 0.90 7.76
CA ILE A 139 17.67 2.24 7.30
C ILE A 139 18.42 3.32 8.09
N ARG A 140 18.51 3.18 9.42
CA ARG A 140 19.30 4.11 10.25
C ARG A 140 20.78 4.07 9.89
N ALA A 141 21.34 2.89 9.61
CA ALA A 141 22.71 2.72 9.15
C ALA A 141 22.95 3.38 7.78
N ALA A 142 21.93 3.43 6.89
CA ALA A 142 21.97 4.16 5.63
C ALA A 142 21.95 5.70 5.82
N GLY A 143 21.63 6.18 7.04
CA GLY A 143 21.77 7.58 7.42
C GLY A 143 20.48 8.40 7.43
N ALA A 144 19.31 7.76 7.51
CA ALA A 144 18.03 8.44 7.76
C ALA A 144 17.43 8.04 9.11
N PRO A 145 16.81 8.97 9.85
CA PRO A 145 16.01 8.63 11.02
C PRO A 145 14.84 7.72 10.60
N ALA A 146 14.64 6.64 11.35
CA ALA A 146 13.58 5.68 11.09
C ALA A 146 12.80 5.39 12.38
N ILE A 147 11.47 5.42 12.27
CA ILE A 147 10.56 4.96 13.31
C ILE A 147 9.99 3.63 12.87
N GLN A 148 10.23 2.60 13.67
CA GLN A 148 9.59 1.31 13.45
C GLN A 148 8.21 1.30 14.07
N VAL A 149 7.25 0.78 13.31
CA VAL A 149 5.90 0.49 13.74
C VAL A 149 5.67 -1.02 13.69
N ASN A 150 5.58 -1.63 14.87
CA ASN A 150 5.23 -3.04 14.96
C ASN A 150 3.72 -3.19 14.80
N THR A 151 3.30 -3.79 13.68
CA THR A 151 1.89 -4.02 13.38
C THR A 151 1.33 -5.28 14.07
N GLY A 152 2.18 -6.06 14.73
CA GLY A 152 1.80 -7.31 15.38
C GLY A 152 1.22 -8.32 14.39
N LYS A 153 -0.07 -8.62 14.51
CA LYS A 153 -0.80 -9.46 13.55
C LYS A 153 -1.36 -8.69 12.35
N GLY A 154 -1.17 -7.38 12.30
CA GLY A 154 -1.61 -6.55 11.17
C GLY A 154 -0.74 -6.77 9.94
N CYS A 155 -1.36 -6.83 8.77
CA CYS A 155 -0.68 -7.05 7.48
C CYS A 155 -0.42 -5.74 6.72
N HIS A 156 -0.61 -4.58 7.36
CA HIS A 156 -0.41 -3.24 6.79
C HIS A 156 -0.31 -2.19 7.90
N LEU A 157 0.19 -1.02 7.55
CA LEU A 157 0.07 0.20 8.33
C LEU A 157 -1.30 0.85 8.11
N ASP A 158 -1.83 1.51 9.12
CA ASP A 158 -2.97 2.43 9.01
C ASP A 158 -2.54 3.90 9.17
N ALA A 159 -3.46 4.82 8.85
CA ALA A 159 -3.16 6.24 8.89
C ALA A 159 -2.93 6.78 10.31
N ALA A 160 -3.54 6.20 11.33
CA ALA A 160 -3.33 6.59 12.72
C ALA A 160 -1.94 6.18 13.21
N MET A 161 -1.45 4.99 12.82
CA MET A 161 -0.07 4.55 13.07
C MET A 161 0.94 5.51 12.43
N VAL A 162 0.67 5.92 11.17
CA VAL A 162 1.52 6.90 10.46
C VAL A 162 1.51 8.25 11.15
N THR A 163 0.34 8.74 11.61
CA THR A 163 0.25 9.98 12.42
C THR A 163 1.16 9.92 13.64
N ALA A 164 1.05 8.84 14.42
CA ALA A 164 1.82 8.67 15.65
C ALA A 164 3.33 8.55 15.39
N ALA A 165 3.73 7.87 14.31
CA ALA A 165 5.14 7.73 13.94
C ALA A 165 5.72 9.02 13.38
N PHE A 166 4.99 9.75 12.55
CA PHE A 166 5.43 11.03 11.99
C PHE A 166 5.69 12.08 13.07
N GLY A 167 4.85 12.14 14.11
CA GLY A 167 5.06 13.04 15.25
C GLY A 167 6.34 12.79 16.04
N ARG A 168 7.02 11.64 15.81
CA ARG A 168 8.31 11.31 16.44
C ARG A 168 9.51 11.57 15.52
N LEU A 169 9.26 11.91 14.25
CA LEU A 169 10.29 12.29 13.27
C LEU A 169 10.44 13.80 13.28
N SER A 170 11.69 14.30 13.33
CA SER A 170 11.99 15.75 13.32
C SER A 170 11.91 16.36 11.92
N LEU A 171 11.09 15.81 10.99
CA LEU A 171 10.94 16.36 9.65
C LEU A 171 10.23 17.72 9.62
N HIS A 172 9.46 18.03 10.66
CA HIS A 172 8.73 19.28 10.81
C HIS A 172 9.60 20.46 11.30
N ASP A 173 10.78 20.19 11.89
CA ASP A 173 11.65 21.21 12.46
C ASP A 173 12.52 21.92 11.39
N HIS A 174 12.69 21.29 10.22
CA HIS A 174 13.59 21.77 9.17
C HIS A 174 12.95 22.71 8.15
N ALA A 175 11.66 23.04 8.26
CA ALA A 175 10.92 23.85 7.30
C ALA A 175 11.45 25.30 7.13
N HIS A 176 12.34 25.77 8.02
CA HIS A 176 12.80 27.16 8.04
C HIS A 176 14.22 27.39 7.52
N GLU A 177 15.05 26.36 7.29
CA GLU A 177 16.47 26.54 7.03
C GLU A 177 16.93 26.43 5.57
N HIS A 178 16.10 25.89 4.65
CA HIS A 178 16.53 25.63 3.27
C HIS A 178 15.84 26.51 2.21
N ALA A 179 16.26 27.77 2.13
CA ALA A 179 15.76 28.73 1.16
C ALA A 179 16.30 28.58 -0.29
N SER A 180 17.11 27.57 -0.63
CA SER A 180 17.85 27.50 -1.90
C SER A 180 17.45 26.36 -2.86
N LEU A 181 16.44 25.54 -2.53
CA LEU A 181 15.93 24.55 -3.46
C LEU A 181 15.02 25.20 -4.50
N ALA A 182 14.98 24.65 -5.72
CA ALA A 182 14.05 25.12 -6.77
C ALA A 182 12.64 25.27 -6.19
N SER A 183 11.92 26.33 -6.53
CA SER A 183 10.72 26.80 -5.84
C SER A 183 9.57 25.76 -5.68
N ASN A 184 9.66 24.60 -6.30
CA ASN A 184 8.64 23.54 -6.27
C ASN A 184 9.20 22.13 -5.96
N ALA A 185 10.49 21.99 -5.60
CA ALA A 185 11.04 20.71 -5.15
C ALA A 185 10.57 20.43 -3.71
N PRO A 186 10.38 19.16 -3.31
CA PRO A 186 9.99 18.84 -1.94
C PRO A 186 11.06 19.32 -0.96
N ARG A 187 10.65 19.88 0.17
CA ARG A 187 11.60 20.32 1.22
C ARG A 187 12.04 19.17 2.10
N SER A 188 11.29 18.10 2.14
CA SER A 188 11.64 16.86 2.83
C SER A 188 10.95 15.66 2.19
N VAL A 189 11.50 14.48 2.42
CA VAL A 189 10.93 13.21 1.94
C VAL A 189 10.64 12.29 3.11
N LEU A 190 9.41 11.80 3.17
CA LEU A 190 9.00 10.75 4.08
C LEU A 190 8.75 9.47 3.28
N PHE A 191 9.55 8.46 3.54
CA PHE A 191 9.24 7.12 3.06
C PHE A 191 8.41 6.37 4.10
N ILE A 192 7.32 5.76 3.67
CA ILE A 192 6.52 4.84 4.47
C ILE A 192 6.73 3.46 3.86
N GLU A 193 7.58 2.65 4.47
CA GLU A 193 7.76 1.26 4.06
C GLU A 193 6.65 0.42 4.68
N ASN A 194 5.73 -0.06 3.85
CA ASN A 194 4.63 -0.89 4.30
C ASN A 194 5.03 -2.36 4.43
N VAL A 195 4.28 -3.11 5.24
CA VAL A 195 4.43 -4.57 5.34
C VAL A 195 4.38 -5.21 3.95
N GLY A 196 5.16 -6.27 3.74
CA GLY A 196 5.21 -7.01 2.47
C GLY A 196 3.87 -7.68 2.15
N ASN A 197 2.98 -6.95 1.48
CA ASN A 197 1.63 -7.40 1.11
C ASN A 197 1.11 -6.55 -0.06
N LEU A 198 0.47 -7.20 -1.06
CA LEU A 198 -0.14 -6.52 -2.22
C LEU A 198 -1.67 -6.40 -2.13
N VAL A 199 -2.30 -6.94 -1.11
CA VAL A 199 -3.77 -6.93 -0.94
C VAL A 199 -4.18 -5.82 0.01
N CYS A 200 -3.84 -5.98 1.30
CA CYS A 200 -4.31 -5.05 2.33
C CYS A 200 -3.88 -3.59 2.10
N PRO A 201 -2.61 -3.27 1.79
CA PRO A 201 -2.21 -1.88 1.61
C PRO A 201 -2.84 -1.19 0.40
N ALA A 202 -3.49 -1.92 -0.51
CA ALA A 202 -4.13 -1.34 -1.70
C ALA A 202 -5.24 -0.37 -1.33
N VAL A 203 -6.10 -0.76 -0.38
CA VAL A 203 -7.30 -0.01 0.00
C VAL A 203 -7.09 0.98 1.15
N TRP A 204 -5.91 0.95 1.79
CA TRP A 204 -5.59 1.83 2.92
C TRP A 204 -4.85 3.07 2.43
N ASP A 205 -5.49 4.22 2.58
CA ASP A 205 -4.89 5.55 2.39
C ASP A 205 -4.16 5.94 3.69
N LEU A 206 -2.91 6.32 3.60
CA LEU A 206 -2.09 6.77 4.73
C LEU A 206 -1.90 8.29 4.75
N GLY A 207 -2.46 9.00 3.77
CA GLY A 207 -2.24 10.42 3.51
C GLY A 207 -1.02 10.69 2.63
N GLU A 208 -0.45 9.66 2.01
CA GLU A 208 0.69 9.75 1.11
C GLU A 208 0.40 10.56 -0.17
N GLU A 209 1.43 11.19 -0.74
CA GLU A 209 1.35 11.83 -2.07
C GLU A 209 1.26 10.78 -3.18
N ALA A 210 1.94 9.65 -3.00
CA ALA A 210 1.94 8.57 -3.96
C ALA A 210 2.16 7.20 -3.29
N LYS A 211 1.43 6.22 -3.79
CA LYS A 211 1.69 4.80 -3.57
C LYS A 211 2.63 4.31 -4.67
N VAL A 212 3.74 3.69 -4.27
CA VAL A 212 4.78 3.16 -5.16
C VAL A 212 4.79 1.64 -5.04
N ALA A 213 4.35 0.96 -6.07
CA ALA A 213 4.34 -0.50 -6.12
C ALA A 213 5.70 -1.01 -6.61
N ILE A 214 6.39 -1.80 -5.79
CA ILE A 214 7.69 -2.40 -6.14
C ILE A 214 7.47 -3.86 -6.48
N LEU A 215 7.82 -4.24 -7.70
CA LEU A 215 7.77 -5.58 -8.24
C LEU A 215 9.16 -6.04 -8.60
N SER A 216 9.54 -7.25 -8.21
CA SER A 216 10.83 -7.85 -8.59
C SER A 216 10.68 -8.72 -9.83
N VAL A 217 11.69 -8.72 -10.72
CA VAL A 217 11.76 -9.65 -11.87
C VAL A 217 11.84 -11.13 -11.46
N THR A 218 12.03 -11.42 -10.17
CA THR A 218 11.96 -12.78 -9.62
C THR A 218 10.53 -13.22 -9.24
N GLU A 219 9.54 -12.36 -9.48
CA GLU A 219 8.12 -12.63 -9.30
C GLU A 219 7.47 -12.93 -10.67
N GLY A 220 6.17 -13.14 -10.74
CA GLY A 220 5.49 -13.31 -12.04
C GLY A 220 5.16 -11.97 -12.70
N GLU A 221 5.34 -11.86 -14.02
CA GLU A 221 4.95 -10.67 -14.80
C GLU A 221 3.44 -10.39 -14.78
N ASP A 222 2.63 -11.39 -14.42
CA ASP A 222 1.17 -11.30 -14.32
C ASP A 222 0.67 -10.73 -12.97
N LYS A 223 1.57 -10.36 -12.07
CA LYS A 223 1.23 -9.73 -10.77
C LYS A 223 0.27 -8.55 -10.89
N PRO A 224 0.40 -7.63 -11.87
CA PRO A 224 -0.57 -6.56 -12.01
C PRO A 224 -2.01 -7.03 -12.26
N LEU A 225 -2.19 -8.16 -12.95
CA LEU A 225 -3.52 -8.74 -13.18
C LEU A 225 -4.03 -9.52 -11.97
N LYS A 226 -3.13 -10.11 -11.17
CA LYS A 226 -3.48 -10.86 -9.95
C LYS A 226 -3.85 -9.94 -8.78
N TYR A 227 -3.27 -8.74 -8.72
CA TYR A 227 -3.47 -7.76 -7.65
C TYR A 227 -3.91 -6.39 -8.23
N PRO A 228 -5.01 -6.34 -8.99
CA PRO A 228 -5.39 -5.16 -9.74
C PRO A 228 -5.60 -3.94 -8.86
N ASP A 229 -6.17 -4.08 -7.67
CA ASP A 229 -6.45 -2.97 -6.76
C ASP A 229 -5.16 -2.24 -6.35
N MET A 230 -4.06 -2.99 -6.12
CA MET A 230 -2.77 -2.39 -5.78
C MET A 230 -2.21 -1.55 -6.92
N PHE A 231 -2.22 -2.08 -8.14
CA PHE A 231 -1.68 -1.36 -9.30
C PHE A 231 -2.61 -0.24 -9.77
N ALA A 232 -3.92 -0.36 -9.55
CA ALA A 232 -4.86 0.74 -9.77
C ALA A 232 -4.62 1.92 -8.82
N ALA A 233 -4.27 1.64 -7.56
CA ALA A 233 -3.97 2.66 -6.55
C ALA A 233 -2.54 3.23 -6.66
N ALA A 234 -1.62 2.55 -7.35
CA ALA A 234 -0.24 2.98 -7.46
C ALA A 234 -0.07 4.07 -8.53
N ARG A 235 0.66 5.13 -8.19
CA ARG A 235 1.09 6.15 -9.16
C ARG A 235 2.32 5.72 -9.94
N LEU A 236 3.22 4.96 -9.29
CA LEU A 236 4.45 4.46 -9.87
C LEU A 236 4.58 2.96 -9.62
N MET A 237 5.00 2.22 -10.64
CA MET A 237 5.50 0.86 -10.53
C MET A 237 7.02 0.85 -10.73
N ILE A 238 7.75 0.29 -9.78
CA ILE A 238 9.19 0.02 -9.90
C ILE A 238 9.38 -1.46 -10.21
N VAL A 239 9.98 -1.76 -11.35
CA VAL A 239 10.48 -3.10 -11.69
C VAL A 239 11.91 -3.20 -11.18
N ASN A 240 12.07 -3.89 -10.05
CA ASN A 240 13.33 -4.01 -9.33
C ASN A 240 14.08 -5.29 -9.69
N LYS A 241 15.38 -5.33 -9.37
CA LYS A 241 16.31 -6.44 -9.59
C LYS A 241 16.51 -6.77 -11.07
N ILE A 242 16.52 -5.74 -11.94
CA ILE A 242 16.71 -5.93 -13.39
C ILE A 242 18.08 -6.56 -13.73
N ASP A 243 19.05 -6.48 -12.84
CA ASP A 243 20.33 -7.20 -12.90
C ASP A 243 20.16 -8.72 -12.96
N LEU A 244 19.04 -9.25 -12.50
CA LEU A 244 18.72 -10.68 -12.54
C LEU A 244 18.01 -11.12 -13.83
N LEU A 245 17.63 -10.21 -14.73
CA LEU A 245 16.94 -10.56 -15.98
C LEU A 245 17.66 -11.64 -16.81
N PRO A 246 19.00 -11.67 -16.90
CA PRO A 246 19.69 -12.74 -17.62
C PRO A 246 19.51 -14.15 -17.02
N TYR A 247 19.03 -14.26 -15.79
CA TYR A 247 18.94 -15.51 -15.03
C TYR A 247 17.53 -15.96 -14.73
N VAL A 248 16.51 -15.16 -15.10
CA VAL A 248 15.10 -15.44 -14.83
C VAL A 248 14.28 -15.35 -16.12
N GLN A 249 13.15 -16.06 -16.14
CA GLN A 249 12.16 -15.91 -17.20
C GLN A 249 11.15 -14.85 -16.77
N PHE A 250 11.33 -13.62 -17.21
CA PHE A 250 10.45 -12.51 -16.89
C PHE A 250 10.37 -11.56 -18.10
N ASP A 251 9.18 -11.39 -18.62
CA ASP A 251 8.92 -10.44 -19.71
C ASP A 251 8.54 -9.08 -19.14
N VAL A 252 9.49 -8.15 -19.15
CA VAL A 252 9.34 -6.79 -18.62
C VAL A 252 8.26 -6.01 -19.40
N GLU A 253 8.23 -6.13 -20.73
CA GLU A 253 7.28 -5.39 -21.56
C GLU A 253 5.86 -5.92 -21.34
N GLN A 254 5.70 -7.23 -21.22
CA GLN A 254 4.43 -7.85 -20.90
C GLN A 254 3.93 -7.42 -19.52
N CYS A 255 4.81 -7.38 -18.52
CA CYS A 255 4.46 -6.89 -17.18
C CYS A 255 3.97 -5.44 -17.22
N ILE A 256 4.66 -4.56 -17.96
CA ILE A 256 4.28 -3.16 -18.14
C ILE A 256 2.92 -3.06 -18.86
N ALA A 257 2.71 -3.88 -19.88
CA ALA A 257 1.43 -3.92 -20.60
C ALA A 257 0.27 -4.32 -19.67
N TYR A 258 0.48 -5.30 -18.79
CA TYR A 258 -0.50 -5.70 -17.78
C TYR A 258 -0.75 -4.59 -16.75
N ALA A 259 0.28 -3.91 -16.25
CA ALA A 259 0.13 -2.80 -15.33
C ALA A 259 -0.67 -1.66 -15.95
N ARG A 260 -0.38 -1.30 -17.20
CA ARG A 260 -1.10 -0.24 -17.95
C ARG A 260 -2.53 -0.64 -18.33
N ARG A 261 -2.81 -1.93 -18.46
CA ARG A 261 -4.18 -2.41 -18.64
C ARG A 261 -5.05 -2.17 -17.40
N VAL A 262 -4.46 -2.29 -16.21
CA VAL A 262 -5.11 -2.03 -14.92
C VAL A 262 -5.17 -0.52 -14.64
N ASN A 263 -4.06 0.18 -14.85
CA ASN A 263 -3.92 1.61 -14.61
C ASN A 263 -3.20 2.27 -15.80
N PRO A 264 -3.92 2.86 -16.75
CA PRO A 264 -3.34 3.47 -17.94
C PRO A 264 -2.35 4.62 -17.65
N SER A 265 -2.48 5.26 -16.48
CA SER A 265 -1.64 6.40 -16.07
C SER A 265 -0.42 6.00 -15.23
N ILE A 266 -0.22 4.71 -14.95
CA ILE A 266 0.87 4.26 -14.10
C ILE A 266 2.23 4.58 -14.74
N GLU A 267 3.06 5.30 -14.00
CA GLU A 267 4.46 5.51 -14.38
C GLU A 267 5.27 4.23 -14.10
N VAL A 268 6.30 3.96 -14.87
CA VAL A 268 7.14 2.77 -14.69
C VAL A 268 8.61 3.14 -14.72
N ILE A 269 9.34 2.67 -13.71
CA ILE A 269 10.79 2.77 -13.62
C ILE A 269 11.36 1.36 -13.48
N ARG A 270 12.42 1.07 -14.23
CA ARG A 270 13.20 -0.17 -14.17
C ARG A 270 14.51 0.12 -13.48
N LEU A 271 14.85 -0.63 -12.45
CA LEU A 271 16.08 -0.41 -11.72
C LEU A 271 16.59 -1.68 -11.03
N SER A 272 17.84 -1.63 -10.63
CA SER A 272 18.42 -2.55 -9.65
C SER A 272 18.88 -1.77 -8.43
N ALA A 273 18.26 -2.03 -7.29
CA ALA A 273 18.67 -1.46 -6.02
C ALA A 273 20.08 -1.89 -5.58
N THR A 274 20.60 -2.99 -6.15
CA THR A 274 21.92 -3.55 -5.80
C THR A 274 23.03 -2.96 -6.66
N THR A 275 22.81 -2.82 -7.97
CA THR A 275 23.84 -2.30 -8.90
C THR A 275 23.74 -0.78 -9.07
N GLY A 276 22.63 -0.17 -8.72
CA GLY A 276 22.33 1.25 -8.96
C GLY A 276 21.83 1.55 -10.37
N GLU A 277 21.73 0.56 -11.25
CA GLU A 277 21.18 0.77 -12.59
C GLU A 277 19.75 1.29 -12.50
N GLY A 278 19.45 2.38 -13.22
CA GLY A 278 18.11 3.02 -13.24
C GLY A 278 17.77 3.81 -11.98
N LEU A 279 18.63 3.87 -10.96
CA LEU A 279 18.37 4.58 -9.71
C LEU A 279 18.20 6.08 -9.92
N ASP A 280 18.93 6.69 -10.85
CA ASP A 280 18.82 8.10 -11.18
C ASP A 280 17.41 8.50 -11.61
N ALA A 281 16.73 7.68 -12.42
CA ALA A 281 15.36 7.94 -12.84
C ALA A 281 14.39 7.96 -11.63
N TRP A 282 14.62 7.12 -10.63
CA TRP A 282 13.88 7.10 -9.39
C TRP A 282 14.14 8.36 -8.54
N LEU A 283 15.43 8.77 -8.43
CA LEU A 283 15.78 10.00 -7.71
C LEU A 283 15.22 11.24 -8.40
N ASP A 284 15.22 11.29 -9.73
CA ASP A 284 14.57 12.36 -10.51
C ASP A 284 13.08 12.39 -10.27
N TRP A 285 12.44 11.24 -10.17
CA TRP A 285 11.02 11.15 -9.87
C TRP A 285 10.71 11.67 -8.45
N ILE A 286 11.54 11.34 -7.46
CA ILE A 286 11.43 11.87 -6.09
C ILE A 286 11.63 13.39 -6.08
N ALA A 287 12.60 13.90 -6.82
CA ALA A 287 12.94 15.32 -6.85
C ALA A 287 12.02 16.16 -7.74
N ARG A 288 11.14 15.54 -8.54
CA ARG A 288 10.24 16.24 -9.47
C ARG A 288 9.39 17.26 -8.73
N ALA A 289 9.26 18.46 -9.31
CA ALA A 289 8.36 19.47 -8.80
C ALA A 289 6.93 18.93 -8.66
N ARG A 290 6.27 19.27 -7.57
CA ARG A 290 4.86 18.94 -7.40
C ARG A 290 4.00 19.75 -8.36
N ASP A 291 2.99 19.12 -8.92
CA ASP A 291 1.92 19.85 -9.61
C ASP A 291 0.96 20.39 -8.54
N PRO A 292 0.87 21.73 -8.37
CA PRO A 292 0.02 22.32 -7.35
C PRO A 292 -1.47 21.98 -7.54
N ILE A 293 -1.89 21.74 -8.79
CA ILE A 293 -3.27 21.35 -9.10
C ILE A 293 -3.54 19.92 -8.61
N VAL A 294 -2.65 18.99 -8.91
CA VAL A 294 -2.77 17.59 -8.48
C VAL A 294 -2.74 17.50 -6.96
N GLU A 295 -1.86 18.24 -6.31
CA GLU A 295 -1.81 18.32 -4.85
C GLU A 295 -3.14 18.85 -4.26
N ARG A 296 -3.67 19.93 -4.84
CA ARG A 296 -4.95 20.51 -4.39
C ARG A 296 -6.13 19.57 -4.62
N ILE A 297 -6.16 18.86 -5.75
CA ILE A 297 -7.18 17.83 -6.01
C ILE A 297 -7.12 16.77 -4.94
N GLY A 298 -5.96 16.21 -4.63
CA GLY A 298 -5.79 15.16 -3.62
C GLY A 298 -6.25 15.59 -2.21
N VAL A 299 -5.98 16.84 -1.82
CA VAL A 299 -6.47 17.41 -0.56
C VAL A 299 -8.00 17.48 -0.55
N LEU A 300 -8.60 18.03 -1.62
CA LEU A 300 -10.05 18.19 -1.73
C LEU A 300 -10.79 16.84 -1.78
N GLU A 301 -10.26 15.85 -2.50
CA GLU A 301 -10.83 14.49 -2.55
C GLU A 301 -10.80 13.84 -1.17
N SER A 302 -9.72 14.01 -0.42
CA SER A 302 -9.59 13.49 0.94
C SER A 302 -10.56 14.16 1.90
N GLU A 303 -10.74 15.48 1.82
CA GLU A 303 -11.73 16.23 2.60
C GLU A 303 -13.15 15.77 2.27
N LEU A 304 -13.46 15.61 0.99
CA LEU A 304 -14.76 15.15 0.52
C LEU A 304 -15.08 13.73 1.04
N ALA A 305 -14.09 12.82 1.00
CA ALA A 305 -14.24 11.46 1.53
C ALA A 305 -14.51 11.47 3.03
N ALA A 306 -13.80 12.31 3.80
CA ALA A 306 -14.03 12.48 5.24
C ALA A 306 -15.44 12.99 5.55
N LEU A 307 -15.90 14.06 4.85
CA LEU A 307 -17.24 14.62 5.03
C LEU A 307 -18.35 13.63 4.65
N ARG A 308 -18.17 12.84 3.60
CA ARG A 308 -19.12 11.79 3.23
C ARG A 308 -19.20 10.68 4.27
N ALA A 309 -18.09 10.36 4.94
CA ALA A 309 -18.10 9.40 6.05
C ALA A 309 -18.86 9.95 7.28
N GLU A 310 -18.70 11.23 7.60
CA GLU A 310 -19.45 11.90 8.67
C GLU A 310 -20.95 11.95 8.37
N GLN A 311 -21.33 12.30 7.13
CA GLN A 311 -22.73 12.35 6.71
C GLN A 311 -23.43 10.98 6.85
N ARG A 312 -22.75 9.90 6.48
CA ARG A 312 -23.28 8.53 6.65
C ARG A 312 -23.55 8.21 8.12
N ARG A 313 -22.61 8.55 9.02
CA ARG A 313 -22.78 8.32 10.47
C ARG A 313 -23.94 9.12 11.07
N ALA A 314 -24.11 10.36 10.62
CA ALA A 314 -25.23 11.19 11.07
C ALA A 314 -26.58 10.64 10.59
N GLY A 315 -26.63 10.06 9.38
CA GLY A 315 -27.85 9.42 8.85
C GLY A 315 -28.21 8.09 9.52
N ASP A 316 -27.22 7.36 10.04
CA ASP A 316 -27.42 6.08 10.76
C ASP A 316 -27.80 6.28 12.25
N ALA A 317 -27.69 7.49 12.78
CA ALA A 317 -28.01 7.83 14.16
C ALA A 317 -29.48 8.33 14.37
N VAL A 318 -30.26 8.43 13.29
CA VAL A 318 -31.70 8.79 13.27
C VAL A 318 -32.51 7.55 12.92
#